data_45e7ba77be701aba0b79b88dd0602dc5
#
_entry.id   45e7ba77be701aba0b79b88dd0602dc5
#
_cell.length_a   1.000
_cell.length_b   1.000
_cell.length_c   1.000
_cell.angle_alpha   90.00
_cell.angle_beta   90.00
_cell.angle_gamma   90.00
#
_symmetry.space_group_name_H-M   'P 1'
#
loop_
_entity.id
_entity.type
_entity.pdbx_description
1 polymer ?
#
loop_
_entity_poly.entity_id
_entity_poly.type
_entity_poly.pdbx_seq_one_letter_code
_entity_poly.pdbx_strand_id
1 'polypeptide(L)'
;MKILRFIESYWKRKGFINKIFKGEAIMSFISVKNLNFKYPNGTENVLNDVSLEVKKGEKVAIIGQNGAGKTTMVKMLNGLLKPVSGDVVVDDWNTKKYTVAKMSRKVGYVFQNPMDQIFHNNVYDEIAFGAKKLKYSPDEIKKMVENAIKLTELEKYQRENPYNLPYSLRKFVTIAAVIAMGSDVIVMDEPTAGQDFKGMKVLHNLIDELQKQGKTIITITHDMEFVVKNFDRVIVMTNGEVIADGDKRDIFWQFNTLEKSMVKQPYISDLAREMELEGKVLSVEEFVENYEDMC
;
A
#
# COMPACT_ATOMS: atom_id res chain seq x y z
N MET A 1 0.36 -39.40 -20.21
CA MET A 1 -1.06 -39.05 -20.47
C MET A 1 -1.93 -38.89 -19.23
N LYS A 2 -1.78 -39.67 -18.12
CA LYS A 2 -2.56 -39.53 -16.88
C LYS A 2 -2.21 -38.27 -16.05
N ILE A 3 -0.95 -37.83 -16.02
CA ILE A 3 -0.48 -36.66 -15.27
C ILE A 3 -1.03 -35.36 -15.87
N LEU A 4 -1.06 -35.22 -17.19
CA LEU A 4 -1.64 -34.05 -17.87
C LEU A 4 -3.14 -33.88 -17.57
N ARG A 5 -3.91 -34.99 -17.55
CA ARG A 5 -5.34 -34.98 -17.21
C ARG A 5 -5.58 -34.63 -15.73
N PHE A 6 -4.67 -34.99 -14.82
CA PHE A 6 -4.75 -34.65 -13.40
C PHE A 6 -4.47 -33.14 -13.20
N ILE A 7 -3.47 -32.61 -13.87
CA ILE A 7 -3.14 -31.18 -13.86
C ILE A 7 -4.31 -30.36 -14.45
N GLU A 8 -4.87 -30.75 -15.58
CA GLU A 8 -6.06 -30.09 -16.14
C GLU A 8 -7.28 -30.14 -15.21
N SER A 9 -7.53 -31.29 -14.55
CA SER A 9 -8.65 -31.38 -13.60
C SER A 9 -8.47 -30.55 -12.33
N TYR A 10 -7.24 -30.42 -11.84
CA TYR A 10 -6.89 -29.62 -10.68
C TYR A 10 -7.07 -28.11 -10.96
N TRP A 11 -6.63 -27.64 -12.13
CA TRP A 11 -6.77 -26.26 -12.54
C TRP A 11 -8.19 -25.87 -12.98
N LYS A 12 -8.96 -26.82 -13.55
CA LYS A 12 -10.39 -26.64 -13.84
C LYS A 12 -11.23 -26.43 -12.59
N ARG A 13 -10.91 -27.09 -11.47
CA ARG A 13 -11.61 -26.92 -10.19
C ARG A 13 -11.34 -25.58 -9.54
N LYS A 14 -10.23 -24.91 -9.84
CA LYS A 14 -9.89 -23.56 -9.31
C LYS A 14 -10.40 -22.40 -10.18
N GLY A 15 -11.14 -22.65 -11.25
CA GLY A 15 -11.73 -21.59 -12.10
C GLY A 15 -10.70 -20.76 -12.89
N PHE A 16 -9.41 -21.13 -12.85
CA PHE A 16 -8.33 -20.35 -13.44
C PHE A 16 -8.23 -20.53 -14.97
N ILE A 17 -8.53 -21.73 -15.49
CA ILE A 17 -8.34 -22.03 -16.92
C ILE A 17 -9.40 -21.34 -17.79
N ASN A 18 -10.62 -21.15 -17.31
CA ASN A 18 -11.66 -20.48 -18.09
C ASN A 18 -11.42 -18.97 -18.31
N LYS A 19 -10.55 -18.34 -17.51
CA LYS A 19 -10.18 -16.91 -17.68
C LYS A 19 -9.06 -16.71 -18.70
N ILE A 20 -8.10 -17.63 -18.76
CA ILE A 20 -6.94 -17.54 -19.69
C ILE A 20 -7.36 -17.81 -21.13
N PHE A 21 -8.30 -18.72 -21.36
CA PHE A 21 -8.76 -19.06 -22.72
C PHE A 21 -9.80 -18.11 -23.32
N LYS A 22 -10.36 -17.17 -22.54
CA LYS A 22 -11.33 -16.20 -23.05
C LYS A 22 -10.72 -14.86 -23.48
N GLY A 23 -9.40 -14.67 -23.37
CA GLY A 23 -8.80 -13.37 -23.71
C GLY A 23 -9.35 -12.20 -22.87
N GLU A 24 -9.98 -12.48 -21.73
CA GLU A 24 -10.37 -11.45 -20.79
C GLU A 24 -9.08 -10.86 -20.22
N ALA A 25 -8.71 -9.67 -20.68
CA ALA A 25 -7.67 -8.86 -20.05
C ALA A 25 -7.98 -8.86 -18.55
N ILE A 26 -6.99 -9.19 -17.72
CA ILE A 26 -7.11 -9.07 -16.26
C ILE A 26 -7.41 -7.60 -16.02
N MET A 27 -8.68 -7.25 -15.81
CA MET A 27 -9.08 -5.86 -15.62
C MET A 27 -8.36 -5.33 -14.39
N SER A 28 -7.59 -4.28 -14.59
CA SER A 28 -6.92 -3.58 -13.50
C SER A 28 -7.97 -3.07 -12.51
N PHE A 29 -7.75 -3.28 -11.22
CA PHE A 29 -8.64 -2.79 -10.16
C PHE A 29 -8.44 -1.30 -9.93
N ILE A 30 -7.19 -0.83 -10.06
CA ILE A 30 -6.84 0.59 -10.08
C ILE A 30 -6.14 0.84 -11.41
N SER A 31 -6.59 1.86 -12.14
CA SER A 31 -5.99 2.31 -13.39
C SER A 31 -5.73 3.80 -13.33
N VAL A 32 -4.48 4.20 -13.47
CA VAL A 32 -4.02 5.57 -13.63
C VAL A 32 -3.47 5.70 -15.05
N LYS A 33 -3.99 6.65 -15.85
CA LYS A 33 -3.61 6.82 -17.24
C LYS A 33 -3.26 8.27 -17.55
N ASN A 34 -2.03 8.48 -18.05
CA ASN A 34 -1.50 9.77 -18.49
C ASN A 34 -1.77 10.91 -17.51
N LEU A 35 -1.58 10.62 -16.21
CA LEU A 35 -1.92 11.51 -15.12
C LEU A 35 -0.94 12.67 -15.05
N ASN A 36 -1.46 13.88 -15.20
CA ASN A 36 -0.71 15.12 -15.00
C ASN A 36 -1.38 15.95 -13.90
N PHE A 37 -0.56 16.52 -13.03
CA PHE A 37 -1.05 17.37 -11.97
C PHE A 37 -0.10 18.49 -11.61
N LYS A 38 -0.69 19.65 -11.32
CA LYS A 38 -0.06 20.86 -10.84
C LYS A 38 -0.94 21.48 -9.76
N TYR A 39 -0.33 21.90 -8.65
CA TYR A 39 -1.07 22.65 -7.63
C TYR A 39 -1.49 24.03 -8.16
N PRO A 40 -2.64 24.59 -7.72
CA PRO A 40 -3.17 25.86 -8.23
C PRO A 40 -2.16 27.03 -8.21
N ASN A 41 -1.32 27.08 -7.17
CA ASN A 41 -0.30 28.12 -6.99
C ASN A 41 1.11 27.66 -7.40
N GLY A 42 1.25 26.47 -7.99
CA GLY A 42 2.54 25.95 -8.44
C GLY A 42 2.91 26.50 -9.82
N THR A 43 4.20 26.58 -10.10
CA THR A 43 4.73 26.93 -11.44
C THR A 43 4.94 25.70 -12.30
N GLU A 44 5.24 24.54 -11.68
CA GLU A 44 5.62 23.31 -12.35
C GLU A 44 4.64 22.17 -12.07
N ASN A 45 4.63 21.18 -12.94
CA ASN A 45 3.90 19.94 -12.72
C ASN A 45 4.57 19.13 -11.59
N VAL A 46 3.74 18.60 -10.71
CA VAL A 46 4.14 17.67 -9.64
C VAL A 46 4.03 16.22 -10.10
N LEU A 47 3.14 15.96 -11.06
CA LEU A 47 3.01 14.67 -11.74
C LEU A 47 3.06 14.90 -13.26
N ASN A 48 3.87 14.09 -13.95
CA ASN A 48 4.12 14.17 -15.37
C ASN A 48 3.84 12.79 -16.00
N ASP A 49 2.76 12.68 -16.75
CA ASP A 49 2.37 11.52 -17.55
C ASP A 49 2.43 10.18 -16.80
N VAL A 50 2.03 10.19 -15.51
CA VAL A 50 2.06 9.00 -14.66
C VAL A 50 1.00 8.01 -15.14
N SER A 51 1.43 6.78 -15.44
CA SER A 51 0.55 5.67 -15.79
C SER A 51 0.94 4.43 -14.99
N LEU A 52 -0.04 3.79 -14.33
CA LEU A 52 0.15 2.54 -13.60
C LEU A 52 -1.18 1.81 -13.45
N GLU A 53 -1.09 0.51 -13.22
CA GLU A 53 -2.25 -0.34 -12.96
C GLU A 53 -1.99 -1.19 -11.72
N VAL A 54 -3.00 -1.39 -10.87
CA VAL A 54 -2.91 -2.28 -9.69
C VAL A 54 -4.05 -3.29 -9.74
N LYS A 55 -3.75 -4.55 -9.47
CA LYS A 55 -4.72 -5.64 -9.42
C LYS A 55 -5.43 -5.66 -8.06
N LYS A 56 -6.62 -6.24 -8.02
CA LYS A 56 -7.33 -6.46 -6.76
C LYS A 56 -6.56 -7.42 -5.84
N GLY A 57 -6.43 -7.05 -4.57
CA GLY A 57 -5.70 -7.84 -3.57
C GLY A 57 -4.17 -7.76 -3.68
N GLU A 58 -3.65 -6.89 -4.52
CA GLU A 58 -2.21 -6.69 -4.68
C GLU A 58 -1.64 -5.81 -3.55
N LYS A 59 -0.41 -6.10 -3.13
CA LYS A 59 0.39 -5.28 -2.21
C LYS A 59 1.46 -4.55 -3.02
N VAL A 60 1.40 -3.22 -3.02
CA VAL A 60 2.32 -2.37 -3.79
C VAL A 60 2.98 -1.35 -2.89
N ALA A 61 4.31 -1.29 -2.93
CA ALA A 61 5.07 -0.22 -2.32
C ALA A 61 5.44 0.85 -3.36
N ILE A 62 5.29 2.12 -3.00
CA ILE A 62 5.70 3.26 -3.82
C ILE A 62 6.87 3.93 -3.12
N ILE A 63 8.04 3.91 -3.75
CA ILE A 63 9.28 4.45 -3.22
C ILE A 63 9.82 5.57 -4.10
N GLY A 64 10.75 6.36 -3.58
CA GLY A 64 11.35 7.49 -4.31
C GLY A 64 11.68 8.64 -3.36
N GLN A 65 12.45 9.60 -3.83
CA GLN A 65 12.89 10.76 -3.03
C GLN A 65 11.72 11.61 -2.51
N ASN A 66 12.00 12.45 -1.51
CA ASN A 66 11.07 13.48 -1.08
C ASN A 66 10.80 14.45 -2.23
N GLY A 67 9.52 14.82 -2.43
CA GLY A 67 9.11 15.65 -3.56
C GLY A 67 8.91 14.90 -4.88
N ALA A 68 9.13 13.58 -4.95
CA ALA A 68 8.90 12.78 -6.17
C ALA A 68 7.44 12.68 -6.65
N GLY A 69 6.48 13.23 -5.90
CA GLY A 69 5.06 13.19 -6.27
C GLY A 69 4.25 12.03 -5.67
N LYS A 70 4.86 11.14 -4.87
CA LYS A 70 4.22 9.93 -4.32
C LYS A 70 2.90 10.22 -3.58
N THR A 71 2.95 11.08 -2.56
CA THR A 71 1.76 11.48 -1.78
C THR A 71 0.71 12.18 -2.66
N THR A 72 1.14 12.98 -3.63
CA THR A 72 0.25 13.64 -4.59
C THR A 72 -0.48 12.61 -5.45
N MET A 73 0.24 11.62 -5.97
CA MET A 73 -0.34 10.56 -6.78
C MET A 73 -1.37 9.73 -6.00
N VAL A 74 -1.06 9.26 -4.79
CA VAL A 74 -2.02 8.46 -4.01
C VAL A 74 -3.24 9.26 -3.55
N LYS A 75 -3.12 10.58 -3.34
CA LYS A 75 -4.27 11.47 -3.06
C LYS A 75 -5.23 11.60 -4.24
N MET A 76 -4.82 11.24 -5.45
CA MET A 76 -5.71 11.14 -6.61
C MET A 76 -6.61 9.89 -6.53
N LEU A 77 -6.14 8.79 -5.89
CA LEU A 77 -6.88 7.53 -5.80
C LEU A 77 -8.16 7.68 -4.97
N ASN A 78 -8.12 8.47 -3.91
CA ASN A 78 -9.30 8.73 -3.07
C ASN A 78 -10.04 10.03 -3.42
N GLY A 79 -9.58 10.74 -4.47
CA GLY A 79 -10.19 11.96 -4.97
C GLY A 79 -9.97 13.21 -4.10
N LEU A 80 -9.05 13.18 -3.12
CA LEU A 80 -8.61 14.37 -2.37
C LEU A 80 -7.98 15.41 -3.30
N LEU A 81 -7.29 14.95 -4.33
CA LEU A 81 -6.82 15.78 -5.43
C LEU A 81 -7.49 15.30 -6.72
N LYS A 82 -7.65 16.22 -7.67
CA LYS A 82 -8.20 15.93 -9.00
C LYS A 82 -7.13 16.21 -10.05
N PRO A 83 -6.93 15.31 -11.03
CA PRO A 83 -5.94 15.52 -12.06
C PRO A 83 -6.28 16.68 -12.99
N VAL A 84 -5.24 17.38 -13.49
CA VAL A 84 -5.38 18.40 -14.54
C VAL A 84 -5.70 17.70 -15.87
N SER A 85 -4.99 16.62 -16.19
CA SER A 85 -5.29 15.74 -17.32
C SER A 85 -5.02 14.27 -16.97
N GLY A 86 -5.48 13.36 -17.83
CA GLY A 86 -5.43 11.92 -17.54
C GLY A 86 -6.59 11.46 -16.65
N ASP A 87 -6.66 10.19 -16.36
CA ASP A 87 -7.76 9.58 -15.60
C ASP A 87 -7.24 8.66 -14.49
N VAL A 88 -8.00 8.65 -13.39
CA VAL A 88 -7.80 7.73 -12.26
C VAL A 88 -9.11 7.00 -12.02
N VAL A 89 -9.08 5.68 -12.17
CA VAL A 89 -10.23 4.80 -12.01
C VAL A 89 -9.92 3.76 -10.94
N VAL A 90 -10.82 3.59 -9.98
CA VAL A 90 -10.76 2.54 -8.96
C VAL A 90 -12.00 1.68 -9.09
N ASP A 91 -11.82 0.40 -9.45
CA ASP A 91 -12.89 -0.51 -9.87
C ASP A 91 -13.60 0.09 -11.10
N ASP A 92 -14.85 0.49 -10.98
CA ASP A 92 -15.66 1.16 -12.01
C ASP A 92 -15.79 2.69 -11.79
N TRP A 93 -15.12 3.26 -10.76
CA TRP A 93 -15.30 4.65 -10.34
C TRP A 93 -14.15 5.55 -10.81
N ASN A 94 -14.42 6.43 -11.78
CA ASN A 94 -13.49 7.50 -12.13
C ASN A 94 -13.54 8.59 -11.05
N THR A 95 -12.39 8.85 -10.42
CA THR A 95 -12.28 9.76 -9.26
C THR A 95 -12.74 11.19 -9.55
N LYS A 96 -12.70 11.65 -10.81
CA LYS A 96 -13.20 12.96 -11.22
C LYS A 96 -14.72 13.11 -11.00
N LYS A 97 -15.48 12.01 -11.08
CA LYS A 97 -16.94 12.00 -11.05
C LYS A 97 -17.53 11.87 -9.64
N TYR A 98 -16.71 11.58 -8.64
CA TYR A 98 -17.20 11.31 -7.29
C TYR A 98 -16.57 12.25 -6.26
N THR A 99 -17.31 12.52 -5.18
CA THR A 99 -16.79 13.25 -4.02
C THR A 99 -15.84 12.38 -3.21
N VAL A 100 -14.96 13.00 -2.43
CA VAL A 100 -14.05 12.28 -1.50
C VAL A 100 -14.83 11.36 -0.57
N ALA A 101 -15.94 11.84 0.02
CA ALA A 101 -16.79 11.05 0.90
C ALA A 101 -17.39 9.81 0.21
N LYS A 102 -17.61 9.85 -1.11
CA LYS A 102 -18.07 8.70 -1.86
C LYS A 102 -16.91 7.77 -2.19
N MET A 103 -15.78 8.33 -2.62
CA MET A 103 -14.57 7.56 -2.91
C MET A 103 -14.02 6.81 -1.69
N SER A 104 -14.22 7.34 -0.46
CA SER A 104 -13.75 6.68 0.76
C SER A 104 -14.39 5.30 1.02
N ARG A 105 -15.49 4.96 0.34
CA ARG A 105 -16.02 3.58 0.32
C ARG A 105 -15.10 2.60 -0.42
N LYS A 106 -14.38 3.08 -1.42
CA LYS A 106 -13.46 2.28 -2.24
C LYS A 106 -12.02 2.39 -1.75
N VAL A 107 -11.58 3.59 -1.38
CA VAL A 107 -10.19 3.89 -1.04
C VAL A 107 -10.11 4.59 0.31
N GLY A 108 -9.65 3.87 1.32
CA GLY A 108 -9.26 4.44 2.60
C GLY A 108 -7.83 4.97 2.54
N TYR A 109 -7.57 6.11 3.18
CA TYR A 109 -6.27 6.78 3.17
C TYR A 109 -5.82 7.10 4.59
N VAL A 110 -4.66 6.60 4.97
CA VAL A 110 -3.98 6.90 6.24
C VAL A 110 -2.97 8.01 5.99
N PHE A 111 -3.15 9.17 6.62
CA PHE A 111 -2.27 10.32 6.47
C PHE A 111 -0.89 10.07 7.12
N GLN A 112 0.14 10.70 6.57
CA GLN A 112 1.49 10.63 7.11
C GLN A 112 1.54 11.09 8.57
N ASN A 113 0.94 12.24 8.90
CA ASN A 113 0.84 12.73 10.26
C ASN A 113 -0.53 12.37 10.85
N PRO A 114 -0.62 11.56 11.92
CA PRO A 114 -1.89 11.20 12.54
C PRO A 114 -2.67 12.39 13.09
N MET A 115 -2.00 13.50 13.41
CA MET A 115 -2.65 14.71 13.92
C MET A 115 -3.51 15.42 12.85
N ASP A 116 -3.26 15.17 11.58
CA ASP A 116 -4.06 15.73 10.49
C ASP A 116 -5.36 14.93 10.24
N GLN A 117 -5.52 13.80 10.94
CA GLN A 117 -6.63 12.88 10.77
C GLN A 117 -7.50 12.72 12.02
N ILE A 118 -6.90 12.75 13.22
CA ILE A 118 -7.58 12.56 14.51
C ILE A 118 -8.32 13.86 14.91
N PHE A 119 -9.59 13.72 15.31
CA PHE A 119 -10.39 14.86 15.80
C PHE A 119 -11.37 14.52 16.93
N HIS A 120 -11.54 13.25 17.31
CA HIS A 120 -12.34 12.84 18.48
C HIS A 120 -11.47 12.74 19.73
N ASN A 121 -12.13 12.90 20.89
CA ASN A 121 -11.49 12.79 22.20
C ASN A 121 -11.51 11.36 22.77
N ASN A 122 -11.88 10.37 21.96
CA ASN A 122 -11.99 8.96 22.36
C ASN A 122 -11.59 8.08 21.19
N VAL A 123 -10.72 7.09 21.43
CA VAL A 123 -10.21 6.18 20.41
C VAL A 123 -11.33 5.40 19.72
N TYR A 124 -12.28 4.86 20.49
CA TYR A 124 -13.39 4.11 19.91
C TYR A 124 -14.24 4.98 18.97
N ASP A 125 -14.56 6.21 19.39
CA ASP A 125 -15.36 7.12 18.57
C ASP A 125 -14.63 7.58 17.31
N GLU A 126 -13.31 7.80 17.40
CA GLU A 126 -12.46 8.09 16.23
C GLU A 126 -12.52 6.94 15.22
N ILE A 127 -12.32 5.70 15.68
CA ILE A 127 -12.35 4.51 14.81
C ILE A 127 -13.73 4.30 14.20
N ALA A 128 -14.81 4.51 14.97
CA ALA A 128 -16.18 4.31 14.53
C ALA A 128 -16.71 5.39 13.58
N PHE A 129 -16.08 6.56 13.54
CA PHE A 129 -16.62 7.73 12.86
C PHE A 129 -16.86 7.51 11.36
N GLY A 130 -15.86 6.98 10.64
CA GLY A 130 -15.96 6.73 9.22
C GLY A 130 -17.09 5.78 8.86
N ALA A 131 -17.20 4.66 9.57
CA ALA A 131 -18.27 3.68 9.39
C ALA A 131 -19.66 4.27 9.68
N LYS A 132 -19.79 5.09 10.74
CA LYS A 132 -21.04 5.84 11.04
C LYS A 132 -21.43 6.77 9.88
N LYS A 133 -20.48 7.52 9.31
CA LYS A 133 -20.71 8.43 8.16
C LYS A 133 -21.07 7.70 6.88
N LEU A 134 -20.55 6.50 6.69
CA LEU A 134 -20.89 5.62 5.56
C LEU A 134 -22.25 4.94 5.73
N LYS A 135 -22.95 5.17 6.84
CA LYS A 135 -24.32 4.68 7.14
C LYS A 135 -24.44 3.15 7.20
N TYR A 136 -23.43 2.48 7.71
CA TYR A 136 -23.55 1.06 8.10
C TYR A 136 -24.51 0.91 9.28
N SER A 137 -25.09 -0.27 9.45
CA SER A 137 -25.94 -0.58 10.60
C SER A 137 -25.14 -0.58 11.90
N PRO A 138 -25.76 -0.36 13.08
CA PRO A 138 -25.06 -0.38 14.36
C PRO A 138 -24.27 -1.66 14.62
N ASP A 139 -24.83 -2.82 14.23
CA ASP A 139 -24.17 -4.12 14.40
C ASP A 139 -22.95 -4.30 13.48
N GLU A 140 -23.05 -3.81 12.23
CA GLU A 140 -21.92 -3.79 11.30
C GLU A 140 -20.82 -2.87 11.82
N ILE A 141 -21.15 -1.65 12.25
CA ILE A 141 -20.20 -0.69 12.83
C ILE A 141 -19.46 -1.34 14.00
N LYS A 142 -20.19 -1.95 14.93
CA LYS A 142 -19.59 -2.61 16.08
C LYS A 142 -18.58 -3.67 15.68
N LYS A 143 -18.96 -4.58 14.76
CA LYS A 143 -18.08 -5.63 14.24
C LYS A 143 -16.83 -5.07 13.54
N MET A 144 -17.01 -4.04 12.70
CA MET A 144 -15.91 -3.42 11.96
C MET A 144 -14.92 -2.73 12.90
N VAL A 145 -15.43 -2.03 13.92
CA VAL A 145 -14.61 -1.33 14.92
C VAL A 145 -13.86 -2.34 15.81
N GLU A 146 -14.54 -3.37 16.32
CA GLU A 146 -13.92 -4.43 17.12
C GLU A 146 -12.80 -5.15 16.34
N ASN A 147 -13.04 -5.46 15.06
CA ASN A 147 -12.02 -6.06 14.20
C ASN A 147 -10.83 -5.12 14.00
N ALA A 148 -11.07 -3.84 13.70
CA ALA A 148 -10.01 -2.85 13.51
C ALA A 148 -9.16 -2.65 14.78
N ILE A 149 -9.80 -2.56 15.94
CA ILE A 149 -9.14 -2.46 17.26
C ILE A 149 -8.26 -3.68 17.53
N LYS A 150 -8.77 -4.89 17.24
CA LYS A 150 -8.02 -6.13 17.40
C LYS A 150 -6.80 -6.19 16.48
N LEU A 151 -6.96 -5.85 15.21
CA LEU A 151 -5.87 -5.86 14.23
C LEU A 151 -4.75 -4.86 14.56
N THR A 152 -5.06 -3.80 15.29
CA THR A 152 -4.11 -2.73 15.66
C THR A 152 -3.66 -2.80 17.12
N GLU A 153 -4.04 -3.83 17.87
CA GLU A 153 -3.74 -4.03 19.30
C GLU A 153 -4.14 -2.83 20.19
N LEU A 154 -5.27 -2.17 19.88
CA LEU A 154 -5.75 -0.99 20.61
C LEU A 154 -6.79 -1.30 21.70
N GLU A 155 -7.01 -2.56 22.08
CA GLU A 155 -8.06 -2.99 23.02
C GLU A 155 -7.98 -2.25 24.37
N LYS A 156 -6.79 -2.00 24.86
CA LYS A 156 -6.57 -1.32 26.15
C LYS A 156 -6.81 0.19 26.11
N TYR A 157 -6.80 0.78 24.91
CA TYR A 157 -6.82 2.22 24.71
C TYR A 157 -8.15 2.77 24.23
N GLN A 158 -9.17 1.93 24.08
CA GLN A 158 -10.46 2.28 23.48
C GLN A 158 -11.15 3.50 24.10
N ARG A 159 -10.97 3.70 25.42
CA ARG A 159 -11.58 4.80 26.19
C ARG A 159 -10.66 6.00 26.37
N GLU A 160 -9.41 5.87 25.93
CA GLU A 160 -8.42 6.93 26.06
C GLU A 160 -8.67 8.05 25.05
N ASN A 161 -8.18 9.24 25.40
CA ASN A 161 -8.11 10.32 24.43
C ASN A 161 -6.89 10.06 23.49
N PRO A 162 -7.09 10.00 22.18
CA PRO A 162 -5.98 9.76 21.24
C PRO A 162 -4.82 10.74 21.38
N TYR A 163 -5.10 11.98 21.77
CA TYR A 163 -4.06 13.00 21.95
C TYR A 163 -3.14 12.74 23.16
N ASN A 164 -3.53 11.89 24.11
CA ASN A 164 -2.72 11.47 25.23
C ASN A 164 -1.83 10.26 24.92
N LEU A 165 -2.07 9.58 23.78
CA LEU A 165 -1.29 8.42 23.38
C LEU A 165 0.06 8.82 22.78
N PRO A 166 1.10 7.97 22.85
CA PRO A 166 2.33 8.12 22.09
C PRO A 166 2.07 8.22 20.58
N TYR A 167 2.97 8.86 19.84
CA TYR A 167 2.83 9.05 18.39
C TYR A 167 2.61 7.73 17.63
N SER A 168 3.35 6.68 17.99
CA SER A 168 3.19 5.34 17.41
C SER A 168 1.77 4.79 17.55
N LEU A 169 1.16 4.91 18.74
CA LEU A 169 -0.21 4.46 18.98
C LEU A 169 -1.25 5.34 18.26
N ARG A 170 -1.02 6.67 18.16
CA ARG A 170 -1.90 7.54 17.35
C ARG A 170 -1.93 7.12 15.90
N LYS A 171 -0.80 6.69 15.35
CA LYS A 171 -0.73 6.15 13.98
C LYS A 171 -1.61 4.91 13.84
N PHE A 172 -1.60 3.99 14.82
CA PHE A 172 -2.50 2.83 14.81
C PHE A 172 -3.97 3.22 14.95
N VAL A 173 -4.31 4.27 15.69
CA VAL A 173 -5.69 4.80 15.76
C VAL A 173 -6.15 5.24 14.36
N THR A 174 -5.33 5.97 13.61
CA THR A 174 -5.69 6.39 12.23
C THR A 174 -5.80 5.22 11.27
N ILE A 175 -4.92 4.23 11.38
CA ILE A 175 -4.99 3.00 10.60
C ILE A 175 -6.28 2.23 10.92
N ALA A 176 -6.60 2.05 12.21
CA ALA A 176 -7.83 1.38 12.64
C ALA A 176 -9.09 2.09 12.13
N ALA A 177 -9.11 3.43 12.17
CA ALA A 177 -10.22 4.23 11.65
C ALA A 177 -10.46 3.98 10.15
N VAL A 178 -9.39 3.86 9.36
CA VAL A 178 -9.47 3.55 7.93
C VAL A 178 -9.94 2.11 7.70
N ILE A 179 -9.43 1.14 8.46
CA ILE A 179 -9.85 -0.27 8.37
C ILE A 179 -11.35 -0.41 8.69
N ALA A 180 -11.81 0.27 9.74
CA ALA A 180 -13.22 0.25 10.16
C ALA A 180 -14.18 0.84 9.12
N MET A 181 -13.70 1.58 8.12
CA MET A 181 -14.52 2.03 6.99
C MET A 181 -14.85 0.91 5.99
N GLY A 182 -14.10 -0.19 6.01
CA GLY A 182 -14.35 -1.35 5.15
C GLY A 182 -13.92 -1.19 3.70
N SER A 183 -13.14 -0.16 3.36
CA SER A 183 -12.68 0.12 1.99
C SER A 183 -11.96 -1.06 1.35
N ASP A 184 -12.06 -1.20 0.03
CA ASP A 184 -11.39 -2.29 -0.73
C ASP A 184 -9.89 -2.03 -0.92
N VAL A 185 -9.51 -0.74 -1.01
CA VAL A 185 -8.13 -0.28 -1.11
C VAL A 185 -7.75 0.44 0.17
N ILE A 186 -6.59 0.13 0.73
CA ILE A 186 -6.02 0.82 1.88
C ILE A 186 -4.69 1.43 1.45
N VAL A 187 -4.64 2.76 1.47
CA VAL A 187 -3.43 3.53 1.20
C VAL A 187 -2.83 3.98 2.53
N MET A 188 -1.55 3.68 2.76
CA MET A 188 -0.82 4.11 3.95
C MET A 188 0.37 4.97 3.56
N ASP A 189 0.38 6.21 4.03
CA ASP A 189 1.48 7.16 3.81
C ASP A 189 2.41 7.16 5.02
N GLU A 190 3.63 6.65 4.85
CA GLU A 190 4.68 6.49 5.88
C GLU A 190 4.17 5.80 7.17
N PRO A 191 3.65 4.56 7.09
CA PRO A 191 3.11 3.89 8.28
C PRO A 191 4.18 3.51 9.30
N THR A 192 5.44 3.33 8.88
CA THR A 192 6.58 2.94 9.72
C THR A 192 7.16 4.10 10.52
N ALA A 193 6.84 5.34 10.16
CA ALA A 193 7.37 6.52 10.83
C ALA A 193 6.99 6.55 12.32
N GLY A 194 8.01 6.60 13.19
CA GLY A 194 7.85 6.63 14.65
C GLY A 194 7.44 5.31 15.29
N GLN A 195 7.51 4.20 14.55
CA GLN A 195 7.25 2.86 15.09
C GLN A 195 8.52 2.27 15.72
N ASP A 196 8.34 1.62 16.87
CA ASP A 196 9.34 0.78 17.49
C ASP A 196 9.26 -0.67 16.97
N PHE A 197 10.11 -1.56 17.47
CA PHE A 197 10.11 -2.97 17.08
C PHE A 197 8.74 -3.65 17.25
N LYS A 198 8.02 -3.33 18.34
CA LYS A 198 6.68 -3.87 18.58
C LYS A 198 5.68 -3.34 17.56
N GLY A 199 5.68 -2.04 17.28
CA GLY A 199 4.84 -1.41 16.28
C GLY A 199 5.09 -1.97 14.88
N MET A 200 6.36 -2.20 14.52
CA MET A 200 6.71 -2.85 13.25
C MET A 200 6.11 -4.26 13.13
N LYS A 201 6.15 -5.05 14.22
CA LYS A 201 5.53 -6.38 14.23
C LYS A 201 4.01 -6.33 14.04
N VAL A 202 3.35 -5.36 14.69
CA VAL A 202 1.91 -5.12 14.49
C VAL A 202 1.60 -4.76 13.04
N LEU A 203 2.39 -3.87 12.42
CA LEU A 203 2.23 -3.50 11.00
C LEU A 203 2.40 -4.69 10.06
N HIS A 204 3.40 -5.56 10.29
CA HIS A 204 3.59 -6.77 9.49
C HIS A 204 2.36 -7.68 9.55
N ASN A 205 1.91 -8.02 10.76
CA ASN A 205 0.74 -8.87 10.95
C ASN A 205 -0.52 -8.25 10.33
N LEU A 206 -0.67 -6.94 10.47
CA LEU A 206 -1.80 -6.20 9.91
C LEU A 206 -1.86 -6.30 8.39
N ILE A 207 -0.74 -6.10 7.70
CA ILE A 207 -0.67 -6.19 6.23
C ILE A 207 -1.05 -7.60 5.76
N ASP A 208 -0.54 -8.63 6.44
CA ASP A 208 -0.84 -10.01 6.10
C ASP A 208 -2.33 -10.34 6.31
N GLU A 209 -2.93 -9.89 7.41
CA GLU A 209 -4.35 -10.12 7.68
C GLU A 209 -5.25 -9.35 6.69
N LEU A 210 -4.91 -8.12 6.33
CA LEU A 210 -5.63 -7.35 5.32
C LEU A 210 -5.54 -8.00 3.94
N GLN A 211 -4.37 -8.56 3.58
CA GLN A 211 -4.20 -9.30 2.33
C GLN A 211 -5.05 -10.57 2.31
N LYS A 212 -5.08 -11.34 3.42
CA LYS A 212 -5.97 -12.52 3.55
C LYS A 212 -7.45 -12.16 3.39
N GLN A 213 -7.83 -10.95 3.80
CA GLN A 213 -9.18 -10.42 3.60
C GLN A 213 -9.42 -9.91 2.15
N GLY A 214 -8.45 -10.05 1.25
CA GLY A 214 -8.54 -9.64 -0.16
C GLY A 214 -8.43 -8.13 -0.37
N LYS A 215 -7.92 -7.37 0.61
CA LYS A 215 -7.70 -5.93 0.47
C LYS A 215 -6.51 -5.65 -0.45
N THR A 216 -6.63 -4.60 -1.26
CA THR A 216 -5.52 -4.02 -2.02
C THR A 216 -4.79 -3.03 -1.12
N ILE A 217 -3.47 -3.15 -1.02
CA ILE A 217 -2.68 -2.33 -0.09
C ILE A 217 -1.65 -1.55 -0.90
N ILE A 218 -1.64 -0.24 -0.73
CA ILE A 218 -0.64 0.66 -1.32
C ILE A 218 0.06 1.39 -0.18
N THR A 219 1.38 1.32 -0.14
CA THR A 219 2.16 1.99 0.90
C THR A 219 3.21 2.89 0.27
N ILE A 220 3.31 4.11 0.78
CA ILE A 220 4.46 4.98 0.55
C ILE A 220 5.38 4.86 1.77
N THR A 221 6.66 4.57 1.56
CA THR A 221 7.61 4.51 2.66
C THR A 221 9.06 4.69 2.17
N HIS A 222 9.93 5.09 3.09
CA HIS A 222 11.38 5.14 2.95
C HIS A 222 12.08 3.97 3.66
N ASP A 223 11.32 3.05 4.26
CA ASP A 223 11.83 1.88 4.95
C ASP A 223 11.90 0.69 3.98
N MET A 224 13.08 0.47 3.39
CA MET A 224 13.27 -0.57 2.38
C MET A 224 13.20 -1.97 2.97
N GLU A 225 13.61 -2.18 4.22
CA GLU A 225 13.47 -3.46 4.92
C GLU A 225 11.98 -3.81 5.11
N PHE A 226 11.17 -2.82 5.45
CA PHE A 226 9.72 -2.99 5.52
C PHE A 226 9.12 -3.33 4.17
N VAL A 227 9.60 -2.71 3.08
CA VAL A 227 9.15 -3.01 1.71
C VAL A 227 9.50 -4.43 1.33
N VAL A 228 10.76 -4.85 1.50
CA VAL A 228 11.22 -6.20 1.17
C VAL A 228 10.37 -7.26 1.86
N LYS A 229 10.07 -7.05 3.14
CA LYS A 229 9.35 -8.02 3.96
C LYS A 229 7.86 -8.13 3.62
N ASN A 230 7.20 -7.04 3.21
CA ASN A 230 5.73 -7.00 3.14
C ASN A 230 5.16 -6.89 1.74
N PHE A 231 5.94 -6.46 0.75
CA PHE A 231 5.45 -6.15 -0.58
C PHE A 231 6.16 -7.00 -1.64
N ASP A 232 5.41 -7.37 -2.67
CA ASP A 232 5.96 -8.18 -3.77
C ASP A 232 6.27 -7.30 -4.99
N ARG A 233 5.58 -6.17 -5.12
CA ARG A 233 5.73 -5.21 -6.20
C ARG A 233 6.13 -3.84 -5.68
N VAL A 234 7.06 -3.22 -6.39
CA VAL A 234 7.61 -1.90 -6.05
C VAL A 234 7.51 -0.98 -7.26
N ILE A 235 6.98 0.22 -7.04
CA ILE A 235 6.93 1.31 -8.01
C ILE A 235 7.91 2.39 -7.55
N VAL A 236 8.81 2.79 -8.43
CA VAL A 236 9.82 3.83 -8.17
C VAL A 236 9.40 5.12 -8.86
N MET A 237 9.28 6.19 -8.07
CA MET A 237 8.95 7.52 -8.57
C MET A 237 10.09 8.51 -8.37
N THR A 238 10.33 9.36 -9.37
CA THR A 238 11.24 10.51 -9.28
C THR A 238 10.71 11.65 -10.15
N ASN A 239 10.86 12.89 -9.71
CA ASN A 239 10.48 14.09 -10.47
C ASN A 239 9.07 14.06 -11.10
N GLY A 240 8.12 13.44 -10.38
CA GLY A 240 6.73 13.34 -10.83
C GLY A 240 6.45 12.24 -11.84
N GLU A 241 7.38 11.34 -12.10
CA GLU A 241 7.27 10.25 -13.06
C GLU A 241 7.46 8.89 -12.39
N VAL A 242 6.91 7.84 -12.99
CA VAL A 242 7.22 6.44 -12.67
C VAL A 242 8.38 6.00 -13.54
N ILE A 243 9.53 5.70 -12.93
CA ILE A 243 10.74 5.29 -13.65
C ILE A 243 11.01 3.79 -13.64
N ALA A 244 10.39 3.06 -12.69
CA ALA A 244 10.42 1.60 -12.65
C ALA A 244 9.16 1.08 -11.94
N ASP A 245 8.72 -0.10 -12.34
CA ASP A 245 7.56 -0.81 -11.80
C ASP A 245 7.74 -2.31 -12.03
N GLY A 246 7.78 -3.11 -10.96
CA GLY A 246 8.02 -4.53 -11.08
C GLY A 246 8.13 -5.28 -9.76
N ASP A 247 8.55 -6.53 -9.86
CA ASP A 247 8.87 -7.36 -8.70
C ASP A 247 9.96 -6.70 -7.84
N LYS A 248 9.81 -6.77 -6.51
CA LYS A 248 10.76 -6.16 -5.55
C LYS A 248 12.20 -6.58 -5.80
N ARG A 249 12.43 -7.85 -6.14
CA ARG A 249 13.75 -8.40 -6.37
C ARG A 249 14.41 -7.77 -7.60
N ASP A 250 13.64 -7.59 -8.66
CA ASP A 250 14.13 -6.95 -9.87
C ASP A 250 14.41 -5.47 -9.64
N ILE A 251 13.53 -4.78 -8.91
CA ILE A 251 13.68 -3.35 -8.63
C ILE A 251 14.88 -3.06 -7.72
N PHE A 252 15.03 -3.79 -6.61
CA PHE A 252 16.13 -3.54 -5.67
C PHE A 252 17.51 -3.92 -6.23
N TRP A 253 17.57 -4.66 -7.34
CA TRP A 253 18.80 -4.94 -8.07
C TRP A 253 19.03 -4.03 -9.30
N GLN A 254 18.22 -3.00 -9.48
CA GLN A 254 18.44 -1.92 -10.46
C GLN A 254 19.16 -0.73 -9.79
N PHE A 255 20.42 -0.91 -9.39
CA PHE A 255 21.18 0.08 -8.63
C PHE A 255 21.15 1.49 -9.23
N ASN A 256 21.40 1.60 -10.55
CA ASN A 256 21.36 2.89 -11.25
C ASN A 256 19.97 3.57 -11.19
N THR A 257 18.89 2.80 -11.20
CA THR A 257 17.52 3.33 -11.10
C THR A 257 17.25 3.85 -9.68
N LEU A 258 17.68 3.11 -8.66
CA LEU A 258 17.53 3.51 -7.27
C LEU A 258 18.38 4.75 -6.94
N GLU A 259 19.61 4.81 -7.43
CA GLU A 259 20.47 5.98 -7.28
C GLU A 259 19.84 7.24 -7.91
N LYS A 260 19.32 7.15 -9.13
CA LYS A 260 18.61 8.24 -9.80
C LYS A 260 17.38 8.72 -9.03
N SER A 261 16.72 7.82 -8.29
CA SER A 261 15.56 8.14 -7.45
C SER A 261 15.93 8.51 -6.01
N MET A 262 17.23 8.60 -5.69
CA MET A 262 17.75 8.88 -4.34
C MET A 262 17.22 7.91 -3.29
N VAL A 263 16.99 6.66 -3.68
CA VAL A 263 16.55 5.56 -2.81
C VAL A 263 17.72 4.64 -2.54
N LYS A 264 17.95 4.32 -1.27
CA LYS A 264 18.94 3.32 -0.86
C LYS A 264 18.39 1.92 -1.09
N GLN A 265 19.26 1.00 -1.46
CA GLN A 265 18.94 -0.42 -1.45
C GLN A 265 18.75 -0.92 0.00
N PRO A 266 18.12 -2.09 0.19
CA PRO A 266 18.26 -2.86 1.42
C PRO A 266 19.74 -3.08 1.76
N TYR A 267 20.13 -2.89 3.01
CA TYR A 267 21.55 -2.99 3.41
C TYR A 267 22.18 -4.33 3.04
N ILE A 268 21.41 -5.41 3.15
CA ILE A 268 21.91 -6.75 2.82
C ILE A 268 22.15 -6.92 1.30
N SER A 269 21.36 -6.27 0.45
CA SER A 269 21.54 -6.29 -1.01
C SER A 269 22.79 -5.52 -1.42
N ASP A 270 23.07 -4.39 -0.73
CA ASP A 270 24.27 -3.60 -0.97
C ASP A 270 25.53 -4.37 -0.54
N LEU A 271 25.50 -5.04 0.61
CA LEU A 271 26.57 -5.92 1.07
C LEU A 271 26.81 -7.10 0.12
N ALA A 272 25.74 -7.76 -0.34
CA ALA A 272 25.85 -8.87 -1.29
C ALA A 272 26.50 -8.43 -2.61
N ARG A 273 26.18 -7.25 -3.10
CA ARG A 273 26.82 -6.66 -4.28
C ARG A 273 28.30 -6.38 -4.06
N GLU A 274 28.67 -5.74 -2.93
CA GLU A 274 30.06 -5.43 -2.62
C GLU A 274 30.93 -6.68 -2.46
N MET A 275 30.31 -7.80 -2.04
CA MET A 275 30.97 -9.11 -1.93
C MET A 275 30.88 -9.93 -3.22
N GLU A 276 30.31 -9.40 -4.28
CA GLU A 276 30.15 -10.07 -5.59
C GLU A 276 29.42 -11.43 -5.49
N LEU A 277 28.46 -11.55 -4.53
CA LEU A 277 27.65 -12.75 -4.39
C LEU A 277 26.72 -12.92 -5.60
N GLU A 278 26.59 -14.17 -6.06
CA GLU A 278 25.64 -14.50 -7.11
C GLU A 278 24.18 -14.38 -6.62
N GLY A 279 23.29 -13.99 -7.52
CA GLY A 279 21.86 -13.88 -7.23
C GLY A 279 21.41 -12.52 -6.71
N LYS A 280 20.08 -12.36 -6.60
CA LYS A 280 19.43 -11.11 -6.15
C LYS A 280 19.03 -11.25 -4.69
N VAL A 281 19.98 -11.06 -3.79
CA VAL A 281 19.83 -11.20 -2.34
C VAL A 281 18.97 -10.07 -1.77
N LEU A 282 17.95 -10.39 -0.97
CA LEU A 282 17.07 -9.44 -0.29
C LEU A 282 16.93 -9.69 1.21
N SER A 283 17.42 -10.81 1.74
CA SER A 283 17.35 -11.14 3.16
C SER A 283 18.69 -11.65 3.69
N VAL A 284 18.84 -11.65 5.01
CA VAL A 284 20.03 -12.18 5.68
C VAL A 284 20.16 -13.69 5.46
N GLU A 285 19.04 -14.39 5.46
CA GLU A 285 18.99 -15.83 5.21
C GLU A 285 19.52 -16.17 3.81
N GLU A 286 19.04 -15.47 2.78
CA GLU A 286 19.51 -15.61 1.40
C GLU A 286 20.99 -15.26 1.26
N PHE A 287 21.45 -14.25 2.01
CA PHE A 287 22.86 -13.86 2.02
C PHE A 287 23.75 -14.97 2.57
N VAL A 288 23.36 -15.58 3.69
CA VAL A 288 24.14 -16.66 4.32
C VAL A 288 24.20 -17.88 3.39
N GLU A 289 23.05 -18.29 2.82
CA GLU A 289 22.98 -19.40 1.87
C GLU A 289 23.93 -19.17 0.67
N ASN A 290 23.85 -18.02 0.01
CA ASN A 290 24.71 -17.72 -1.14
C ASN A 290 26.20 -17.58 -0.76
N TYR A 291 26.50 -17.13 0.46
CA TYR A 291 27.89 -17.03 0.95
C TYR A 291 28.50 -18.40 1.24
N GLU A 292 27.72 -19.31 1.83
CA GLU A 292 28.15 -20.69 2.09
C GLU A 292 28.45 -21.46 0.79
N ASP A 293 27.67 -21.23 -0.26
CA ASP A 293 27.86 -21.83 -1.60
C ASP A 293 29.13 -21.30 -2.31
N MET A 294 29.64 -20.13 -1.91
CA MET A 294 30.84 -19.50 -2.47
C MET A 294 32.16 -20.00 -1.80
N CYS A 295 32.08 -20.54 -0.58
CA CYS A 295 33.21 -21.04 0.21
C CYS A 295 33.43 -22.52 -0.01
#